data_9d408264525e438451f44fac0f038269
#
_entry.id   9d408264525e438451f44fac0f038269
#
_cell.length_a   1.000
_cell.length_b   1.000
_cell.length_c   1.000
_cell.angle_alpha   90.00
_cell.angle_beta   90.00
_cell.angle_gamma   90.00
#
_symmetry.space_group_name_H-M   'P 1'
#
loop_
_entity.id
_entity.type
_entity.pdbx_description
1 polymer ?
#
loop_
_entity_poly.entity_id
_entity_poly.type
_entity_poly.pdbx_seq_one_letter_code
_entity_poly.pdbx_strand_id
1 'polypeptide(L)'
;MNGRKWGRIVNIGSASSYAGFKNTAIYCTSKHGMLGMSLAMHDELKEFGVRVYCISPSSTKGKMGLDTKGQDYSTFLDPKEVAEYVLFAISQDGNAMSQEIFIKRMYYR
;
A
#
# COMPACT_ATOMS: atom_id res chain seq x y z
N MET A 1 0.11 20.39 6.88
CA MET A 1 0.89 19.42 7.66
C MET A 1 2.12 20.06 8.31
N ASN A 2 2.92 20.78 7.55
CA ASN A 2 4.21 21.27 8.07
C ASN A 2 4.09 22.13 9.32
N GLY A 3 3.15 23.06 9.38
CA GLY A 3 3.00 23.95 10.53
C GLY A 3 2.48 23.28 11.80
N ARG A 4 1.94 22.07 11.72
CA ARG A 4 1.36 21.35 12.86
C ARG A 4 2.28 20.32 13.48
N LYS A 5 3.39 20.00 12.84
CA LYS A 5 4.29 18.91 13.23
C LYS A 5 3.57 17.58 13.41
N TRP A 6 2.55 17.37 12.62
CA TRP A 6 1.81 16.11 12.57
C TRP A 6 1.20 15.93 11.20
N GLY A 7 1.31 14.76 10.65
CA GLY A 7 0.66 14.41 9.40
C GLY A 7 0.84 12.95 9.05
N ARG A 8 -0.04 12.46 8.21
CA ARG A 8 0.01 11.07 7.72
C ARG A 8 -0.23 11.06 6.22
N ILE A 9 0.70 10.44 5.51
CA ILE A 9 0.59 10.24 4.06
C ILE A 9 0.60 8.75 3.83
N VAL A 10 -0.42 8.25 3.15
CA VAL A 10 -0.52 6.83 2.82
C VAL A 10 -0.51 6.70 1.30
N ASN A 11 0.53 6.07 0.79
CA ASN A 11 0.61 5.72 -0.61
C ASN A 11 0.14 4.27 -0.80
N ILE A 12 -0.78 4.06 -1.72
CA ILE A 12 -1.29 2.72 -1.99
C ILE A 12 -0.45 2.09 -3.09
N GLY A 13 0.34 1.09 -2.70
CA GLY A 13 1.10 0.28 -3.63
C GLY A 13 0.31 -0.91 -4.13
N SER A 14 1.01 -2.00 -4.40
CA SER A 14 0.38 -3.27 -4.75
C SER A 14 1.34 -4.42 -4.45
N ALA A 15 0.86 -5.65 -4.56
CA ALA A 15 1.71 -6.84 -4.43
C ALA A 15 2.91 -6.79 -5.40
N SER A 16 2.75 -6.16 -6.56
CA SER A 16 3.82 -6.00 -7.54
C SER A 16 4.96 -5.09 -7.07
N SER A 17 4.80 -4.39 -5.93
CA SER A 17 5.91 -3.67 -5.30
C SER A 17 6.99 -4.62 -4.78
N TYR A 18 6.65 -5.89 -4.55
CA TYR A 18 7.55 -6.89 -3.97
C TYR A 18 7.96 -7.97 -4.95
N ALA A 19 7.23 -8.12 -6.05
CA ALA A 19 7.50 -9.15 -7.07
C ALA A 19 7.04 -8.66 -8.44
N GLY A 20 7.69 -9.16 -9.48
CA GLY A 20 7.27 -8.89 -10.85
C GLY A 20 6.34 -10.00 -11.35
N PHE A 21 5.50 -9.64 -12.29
CA PHE A 21 4.60 -10.57 -12.95
C PHE A 21 4.77 -10.48 -14.47
N LYS A 22 4.52 -11.59 -15.14
CA LYS A 22 4.60 -11.64 -16.60
C LYS A 22 3.65 -10.62 -17.23
N ASN A 23 4.13 -9.92 -18.26
CA ASN A 23 3.33 -8.95 -19.04
C ASN A 23 2.84 -7.72 -18.25
N THR A 24 3.48 -7.41 -17.12
CA THR A 24 3.10 -6.25 -16.28
C THR A 24 4.29 -5.35 -15.95
N ALA A 25 5.30 -5.31 -16.83
CA ALA A 25 6.55 -4.61 -16.53
C ALA A 25 6.36 -3.14 -16.17
N ILE A 26 5.58 -2.40 -16.95
CA ILE A 26 5.35 -0.97 -16.70
C ILE A 26 4.62 -0.75 -15.38
N TYR A 27 3.56 -1.52 -15.15
CA TYR A 27 2.79 -1.44 -13.91
C TYR A 27 3.66 -1.79 -12.69
N CYS A 28 4.43 -2.88 -12.78
CA CYS A 28 5.33 -3.28 -11.69
C CYS A 28 6.37 -2.22 -11.40
N THR A 29 6.97 -1.63 -12.44
CA THR A 29 7.96 -0.57 -12.29
C THR A 29 7.36 0.63 -11.55
N SER A 30 6.15 1.05 -11.94
CA SER A 30 5.44 2.16 -11.30
C SER A 30 5.19 1.88 -9.82
N LYS A 31 4.75 0.67 -9.47
CA LYS A 31 4.44 0.32 -8.08
C LYS A 31 5.68 0.12 -7.21
N HIS A 32 6.76 -0.41 -7.77
CA HIS A 32 8.06 -0.45 -7.08
C HIS A 32 8.58 0.96 -6.82
N GLY A 33 8.43 1.85 -7.79
CA GLY A 33 8.80 3.25 -7.65
C GLY A 33 8.02 3.93 -6.53
N MET A 34 6.73 3.60 -6.37
CA MET A 34 5.92 4.16 -5.29
C MET A 34 6.44 3.76 -3.91
N LEU A 35 6.88 2.50 -3.76
CA LEU A 35 7.48 2.05 -2.50
C LEU A 35 8.74 2.84 -2.19
N GLY A 36 9.66 2.95 -3.15
CA GLY A 36 10.89 3.71 -2.98
C GLY A 36 10.64 5.19 -2.67
N MET A 37 9.69 5.79 -3.37
CA MET A 37 9.28 7.17 -3.13
C MET A 37 8.75 7.37 -1.71
N SER A 38 7.93 6.43 -1.22
CA SER A 38 7.38 6.51 0.13
C SER A 38 8.47 6.49 1.19
N LEU A 39 9.48 5.66 1.02
CA LEU A 39 10.61 5.58 1.95
C LEU A 39 11.41 6.87 1.97
N ALA A 40 11.71 7.42 0.79
CA ALA A 40 12.43 8.67 0.66
C ALA A 40 11.65 9.86 1.25
N MET A 41 10.35 9.94 0.94
CA MET A 41 9.49 10.98 1.48
C MET A 41 9.45 10.94 3.00
N HIS A 42 9.39 9.74 3.57
CA HIS A 42 9.38 9.61 5.03
C HIS A 42 10.65 10.19 5.65
N ASP A 43 11.81 9.85 5.09
CA ASP A 43 13.08 10.37 5.59
C ASP A 43 13.16 11.89 5.51
N GLU A 44 12.58 12.47 4.48
CA GLU A 44 12.57 13.93 4.32
C GLU A 44 11.59 14.63 5.26
N LEU A 45 10.45 13.99 5.55
CA LEU A 45 9.33 14.63 6.24
C LEU A 45 9.20 14.26 7.72
N LYS A 46 9.91 13.24 8.18
CA LYS A 46 9.78 12.75 9.57
C LYS A 46 10.13 13.80 10.62
N GLU A 47 11.06 14.68 10.31
CA GLU A 47 11.44 15.76 11.24
C GLU A 47 10.33 16.79 11.45
N PHE A 48 9.35 16.84 10.55
CA PHE A 48 8.17 17.69 10.67
C PHE A 48 6.99 16.96 11.33
N GLY A 49 7.21 15.75 11.86
CA GLY A 49 6.16 14.94 12.47
C GLY A 49 5.25 14.27 11.46
N VAL A 50 5.66 14.23 10.20
CA VAL A 50 4.88 13.59 9.14
C VAL A 50 5.38 12.16 8.92
N ARG A 51 4.47 11.20 8.97
CA ARG A 51 4.76 9.80 8.68
C ARG A 51 4.26 9.44 7.29
N VAL A 52 5.08 8.74 6.53
CA VAL A 52 4.73 8.29 5.18
C VAL A 52 4.71 6.76 5.17
N TYR A 53 3.59 6.20 4.76
CA TYR A 53 3.35 4.77 4.70
C TYR A 53 3.19 4.31 3.27
N CYS A 54 3.57 3.08 2.99
CA CYS A 54 3.21 2.40 1.76
C CYS A 54 2.43 1.14 2.12
N ILE A 55 1.18 1.08 1.72
CA ILE A 55 0.31 -0.06 1.96
C ILE A 55 0.07 -0.74 0.63
N SER A 56 0.45 -2.00 0.54
CA SER A 56 0.47 -2.74 -0.73
C SER A 56 -0.47 -3.95 -0.63
N PRO A 57 -1.73 -3.78 -1.04
CA PRO A 57 -2.66 -4.91 -1.06
C PRO A 57 -2.43 -5.80 -2.27
N SER A 58 -2.75 -7.08 -2.14
CA SER A 58 -2.91 -7.96 -3.27
C SER A 58 -4.23 -7.64 -3.97
N SER A 59 -4.66 -8.49 -4.92
CA SER A 59 -5.86 -8.22 -5.71
C SER A 59 -7.05 -7.87 -4.82
N THR A 60 -7.64 -6.72 -5.07
CA THR A 60 -8.75 -6.15 -4.30
C THR A 60 -9.97 -6.04 -5.21
N LYS A 61 -11.15 -6.27 -4.66
CA LYS A 61 -12.40 -6.17 -5.40
C LYS A 61 -12.61 -4.77 -5.94
N GLY A 62 -12.94 -4.68 -7.22
CA GLY A 62 -13.17 -3.45 -7.92
C GLY A 62 -13.30 -3.72 -9.41
N LYS A 63 -13.55 -2.68 -10.19
CA LYS A 63 -13.74 -2.83 -11.64
C LYS A 63 -12.52 -3.47 -12.32
N MET A 64 -11.34 -3.03 -11.96
CA MET A 64 -10.10 -3.54 -12.53
C MET A 64 -9.89 -5.01 -12.22
N GLY A 65 -10.26 -5.44 -11.01
CA GLY A 65 -10.15 -6.84 -10.60
C GLY A 65 -11.10 -7.76 -11.37
N LEU A 66 -12.29 -7.27 -11.73
CA LEU A 66 -13.25 -8.06 -12.51
C LEU A 66 -12.71 -8.42 -13.89
N ASP A 67 -11.85 -7.60 -14.45
CA ASP A 67 -11.29 -7.81 -15.79
C ASP A 67 -10.05 -8.70 -15.77
N THR A 68 -9.59 -9.16 -14.60
CA THR A 68 -8.39 -9.98 -14.47
C THR A 68 -8.71 -11.44 -14.79
N LYS A 69 -8.11 -11.94 -15.88
CA LYS A 69 -8.30 -13.32 -16.31
C LYS A 69 -7.46 -14.29 -15.49
N GLY A 70 -7.97 -15.51 -15.29
CA GLY A 70 -7.24 -16.58 -14.64
C GLY A 70 -7.21 -16.51 -13.13
N GLN A 71 -7.94 -15.57 -12.52
CA GLN A 71 -8.04 -15.44 -11.07
C GLN A 71 -9.49 -15.52 -10.61
N ASP A 72 -9.70 -16.12 -9.45
CA ASP A 72 -11.03 -16.21 -8.83
C ASP A 72 -11.29 -14.92 -8.06
N TYR A 73 -12.17 -14.09 -8.58
CA TYR A 73 -12.53 -12.80 -7.99
C TYR A 73 -13.09 -12.96 -6.57
N SER A 74 -13.73 -14.09 -6.27
CA SER A 74 -14.27 -14.31 -4.91
C SER A 74 -13.20 -14.35 -3.83
N THR A 75 -11.93 -14.59 -4.20
CA THR A 75 -10.81 -14.62 -3.26
C THR A 75 -10.14 -13.26 -3.10
N PHE A 76 -10.58 -12.24 -3.84
CA PHE A 76 -9.99 -10.91 -3.76
C PHE A 76 -10.33 -10.23 -2.43
N LEU A 77 -9.44 -9.33 -2.01
CA LEU A 77 -9.65 -8.57 -0.78
C LEU A 77 -10.88 -7.66 -0.91
N ASP A 78 -11.62 -7.52 0.19
CA ASP A 78 -12.66 -6.51 0.30
C ASP A 78 -11.99 -5.14 0.55
N PRO A 79 -12.40 -4.08 -0.15
CA PRO A 79 -11.88 -2.73 0.12
C PRO A 79 -11.96 -2.32 1.59
N LYS A 80 -12.95 -2.80 2.34
CA LYS A 80 -13.04 -2.55 3.78
C LYS A 80 -11.87 -3.12 4.55
N GLU A 81 -11.38 -4.29 4.17
CA GLU A 81 -10.23 -4.91 4.82
C GLU A 81 -8.98 -4.07 4.61
N VAL A 82 -8.80 -3.56 3.40
CA VAL A 82 -7.67 -2.66 3.10
C VAL A 82 -7.79 -1.37 3.92
N ALA A 83 -8.98 -0.80 3.98
CA ALA A 83 -9.24 0.44 4.75
C ALA A 83 -8.96 0.27 6.24
N GLU A 84 -9.22 -0.90 6.81
CA GLU A 84 -8.93 -1.19 8.21
C GLU A 84 -7.42 -1.10 8.50
N TYR A 85 -6.58 -1.60 7.60
CA TYR A 85 -5.13 -1.50 7.76
C TYR A 85 -4.64 -0.06 7.60
N VAL A 86 -5.24 0.71 6.70
CA VAL A 86 -4.93 2.13 6.55
C VAL A 86 -5.26 2.87 7.85
N LEU A 87 -6.46 2.64 8.37
CA LEU A 87 -6.89 3.30 9.61
C LEU A 87 -5.99 2.93 10.79
N PHE A 88 -5.62 1.67 10.90
CA PHE A 88 -4.69 1.21 11.93
C PHE A 88 -3.36 1.97 11.83
N ALA A 89 -2.80 2.05 10.62
CA ALA A 89 -1.50 2.68 10.41
C ALA A 89 -1.52 4.17 10.81
N ILE A 90 -2.53 4.92 10.34
CA ILE A 90 -2.58 6.37 10.57
C ILE A 90 -2.96 6.73 12.01
N SER A 91 -3.54 5.80 12.75
CA SER A 91 -3.93 6.04 14.15
C SER A 91 -2.79 5.84 15.14
N GLN A 92 -1.67 5.25 14.72
CA GLN A 92 -0.53 5.03 15.60
C GLN A 92 0.29 6.31 15.75
N ASP A 93 0.63 6.65 16.97
CA ASP A 93 1.28 7.92 17.30
C ASP A 93 2.54 7.76 18.17
N GLY A 94 2.87 6.54 18.55
CA GLY A 94 4.06 6.23 19.33
C GLY A 94 5.31 6.17 18.47
N ASN A 95 6.39 5.73 19.05
CA ASN A 95 7.67 5.59 18.35
C ASN A 95 7.69 4.41 17.36
N ALA A 96 6.88 3.40 17.60
CA ALA A 96 6.78 2.26 16.69
C ALA A 96 5.94 2.60 15.46
N MET A 97 6.36 2.09 14.31
CA MET A 97 5.71 2.40 13.04
C MET A 97 5.84 1.24 12.08
N SER A 98 4.72 0.78 11.52
CA SER A 98 4.71 -0.18 10.43
C SER A 98 4.62 0.57 9.11
N GLN A 99 5.77 0.90 8.53
CA GLN A 99 5.84 1.78 7.36
C GLN A 99 5.43 1.08 6.07
N GLU A 100 5.81 -0.18 5.92
CA GLU A 100 5.47 -0.99 4.76
C GLU A 100 4.51 -2.07 5.19
N ILE A 101 3.30 -2.06 4.65
CA ILE A 101 2.30 -3.06 4.99
C ILE A 101 1.89 -3.79 3.72
N PHE A 102 2.20 -5.08 3.66
CA PHE A 102 1.77 -5.95 2.58
C PHE A 102 0.53 -6.70 3.03
N ILE A 103 -0.60 -6.45 2.37
CA ILE A 103 -1.85 -7.13 2.66
C ILE A 103 -2.05 -8.24 1.64
N LYS A 104 -1.88 -9.47 2.07
CA LYS A 104 -1.94 -10.64 1.21
C LYS A 104 -3.30 -11.32 1.33
N ARG A 105 -3.81 -11.84 0.23
CA ARG A 105 -4.97 -12.73 0.29
C ARG A 105 -4.58 -14.02 0.99
N MET A 106 -5.45 -14.51 1.84
CA MET A 106 -5.21 -15.80 2.50
C MET A 106 -5.32 -16.96 1.51
N TYR A 107 -6.26 -16.87 0.58
CA TYR A 107 -6.51 -17.91 -0.41
C TYR A 107 -6.30 -17.38 -1.82
N TYR A 108 -5.64 -18.19 -2.65
CA TYR A 108 -5.44 -17.92 -4.07
C TYR A 108 -6.17 -18.99 -4.88
N ARG A 109 -6.96 -18.56 -5.84
CA ARG A 109 -7.64 -19.48 -6.76
C ARG A 109 -7.71 -18.91 -8.16
#